data_0d7a1cf6c31e60e69f0aa92cf44fff68
#
_entry.id   0d7a1cf6c31e60e69f0aa92cf44fff68
#
_cell.length_a   1.000
_cell.length_b   1.000
_cell.length_c   1.000
_cell.angle_alpha   90.00
_cell.angle_beta   90.00
_cell.angle_gamma   90.00
#
_symmetry.space_group_name_H-M   'P 1'
#
loop_
_entity.id
_entity.type
_entity.pdbx_description
1 polymer ?
#
loop_
_entity_poly.entity_id
_entity_poly.type
_entity_poly.pdbx_seq_one_letter_code
_entity_poly.pdbx_strand_id
1 'polypeptide(L)'
;GVRAPILLIGGIIVTMTLDPVLSAILASTLPFLAIVVIYVAKKGIPLYNTHQKASDVMIGRVRESITGIRVIKALSKGDYERERFENINLDVVEKEKKAGITMALTNPVMNFLLNVGWVMIIFVGAVRVNAGLTAPGKIIAFLTYFTIILNAMLSITRLFVMFSRAGSSAERIEEILQARSDIKNQDANDNKSCDESLPYIVFDNVSFSYNGNVD
;
A
#
# COMPACT_ATOMS: atom_id res chain seq x y z
N GLY A 1 14.19 -5.93 -2.85
CA GLY A 1 13.85 -4.64 -3.47
C GLY A 1 14.75 -4.28 -4.63
N VAL A 2 16.06 -4.43 -4.52
CA VAL A 2 17.06 -3.95 -5.51
C VAL A 2 17.04 -4.73 -6.84
N ARG A 3 16.57 -5.98 -6.83
CA ARG A 3 16.56 -6.85 -8.01
C ARG A 3 15.71 -6.29 -9.18
N ALA A 4 14.57 -5.67 -8.89
CA ALA A 4 13.65 -5.21 -9.93
C ALA A 4 14.21 -4.05 -10.79
N PRO A 5 14.78 -2.97 -10.22
CA PRO A 5 15.43 -1.92 -11.01
C PRO A 5 16.60 -2.44 -11.85
N ILE A 6 17.40 -3.37 -11.29
CA ILE A 6 18.53 -3.96 -11.99
C ILE A 6 18.06 -4.77 -13.21
N LEU A 7 17.02 -5.60 -13.04
CA LEU A 7 16.45 -6.39 -14.13
C LEU A 7 15.82 -5.53 -15.21
N LEU A 8 15.20 -4.41 -14.84
CA LEU A 8 14.59 -3.49 -15.81
C LEU A 8 15.69 -2.80 -16.65
N ILE A 9 16.64 -2.16 -16.00
CA ILE A 9 17.73 -1.44 -16.69
C ILE A 9 18.60 -2.42 -17.46
N GLY A 10 19.04 -3.50 -16.82
CA GLY A 10 19.87 -4.52 -17.44
C GLY A 10 19.17 -5.22 -18.61
N GLY A 11 17.88 -5.53 -18.48
CA GLY A 11 17.08 -6.10 -19.56
C GLY A 11 16.99 -5.17 -20.78
N ILE A 12 16.78 -3.87 -20.57
CA ILE A 12 16.75 -2.88 -21.67
C ILE A 12 18.13 -2.79 -22.34
N ILE A 13 19.21 -2.70 -21.57
CA ILE A 13 20.57 -2.63 -22.13
C ILE A 13 20.88 -3.87 -22.97
N VAL A 14 20.62 -5.07 -22.43
CA VAL A 14 20.86 -6.32 -23.15
C VAL A 14 20.02 -6.41 -24.43
N THR A 15 18.75 -6.04 -24.38
CA THR A 15 17.91 -6.05 -25.58
C THR A 15 18.40 -5.06 -26.62
N MET A 16 18.91 -3.90 -26.25
CA MET A 16 19.53 -2.94 -27.22
C MET A 16 20.76 -3.49 -27.92
N THR A 17 21.57 -4.30 -27.24
CA THR A 17 22.74 -4.93 -27.84
C THR A 17 22.39 -6.09 -28.77
N LEU A 18 21.24 -6.74 -28.59
CA LEU A 18 20.78 -7.86 -29.43
C LEU A 18 20.22 -7.40 -30.76
N ASP A 19 19.28 -6.47 -30.76
CA ASP A 19 18.68 -5.88 -31.95
C ASP A 19 18.00 -4.54 -31.60
N PRO A 20 18.53 -3.41 -32.12
CA PRO A 20 18.01 -2.08 -31.73
C PRO A 20 16.58 -1.83 -32.23
N VAL A 21 16.14 -2.45 -33.34
CA VAL A 21 14.78 -2.26 -33.86
C VAL A 21 13.75 -2.98 -32.98
N LEU A 22 14.04 -4.23 -32.62
CA LEU A 22 13.16 -4.97 -31.71
C LEU A 22 13.15 -4.35 -30.31
N SER A 23 14.28 -3.77 -29.88
CA SER A 23 14.36 -3.02 -28.63
C SER A 23 13.50 -1.75 -28.64
N ALA A 24 13.43 -1.04 -29.76
CA ALA A 24 12.57 0.13 -29.91
C ALA A 24 11.10 -0.23 -29.77
N ILE A 25 10.66 -1.38 -30.29
CA ILE A 25 9.30 -1.88 -30.11
C ILE A 25 9.04 -2.17 -28.63
N LEU A 26 9.95 -2.87 -27.97
CA LEU A 26 9.85 -3.15 -26.55
C LEU A 26 9.79 -1.84 -25.73
N ALA A 27 10.69 -0.91 -26.01
CA ALA A 27 10.72 0.38 -25.33
C ALA A 27 9.44 1.20 -25.56
N SER A 28 8.82 1.11 -26.73
CA SER A 28 7.56 1.80 -27.03
C SER A 28 6.37 1.26 -26.25
N THR A 29 6.39 -0.01 -25.82
CA THR A 29 5.32 -0.59 -25.00
C THR A 29 5.40 -0.17 -23.51
N LEU A 30 6.61 0.17 -23.02
CA LEU A 30 6.82 0.54 -21.62
C LEU A 30 6.00 1.76 -21.16
N PRO A 31 5.92 2.87 -21.92
CA PRO A 31 5.12 4.02 -21.50
C PRO A 31 3.62 3.70 -21.37
N PHE A 32 3.08 2.85 -22.25
CA PHE A 32 1.66 2.42 -22.14
C PHE A 32 1.43 1.62 -20.86
N LEU A 33 2.34 0.72 -20.55
CA LEU A 33 2.30 -0.04 -19.29
C LEU A 33 2.47 0.88 -18.06
N ALA A 34 3.36 1.87 -18.15
CA ALA A 34 3.55 2.86 -17.10
C ALA A 34 2.26 3.66 -16.82
N ILE A 35 1.55 4.07 -17.88
CA ILE A 35 0.26 4.77 -17.76
C ILE A 35 -0.75 3.91 -16.99
N VAL A 36 -0.88 2.63 -17.32
CA VAL A 36 -1.80 1.72 -16.60
C VAL A 36 -1.41 1.59 -15.12
N VAL A 37 -0.12 1.40 -14.84
CA VAL A 37 0.41 1.30 -13.47
C VAL A 37 0.13 2.57 -12.67
N ILE A 38 0.40 3.75 -13.26
CA ILE A 38 0.15 5.04 -12.62
C ILE A 38 -1.35 5.25 -12.39
N TYR A 39 -2.20 4.86 -13.33
CA TYR A 39 -3.65 4.94 -13.17
C TYR A 39 -4.14 4.10 -12.00
N VAL A 40 -3.68 2.84 -11.89
CA VAL A 40 -4.02 1.95 -10.77
C VAL A 40 -3.48 2.49 -9.45
N ALA A 41 -2.25 3.00 -9.43
CA ALA A 41 -1.67 3.58 -8.22
C ALA A 41 -2.44 4.82 -7.75
N LYS A 42 -2.82 5.70 -8.66
CA LYS A 42 -3.52 6.96 -8.31
C LYS A 42 -5.01 6.79 -8.05
N LYS A 43 -5.68 5.86 -8.68
CA LYS A 43 -7.13 5.70 -8.59
C LYS A 43 -7.56 4.39 -7.91
N GLY A 44 -6.91 3.29 -8.23
CA GLY A 44 -7.26 1.98 -7.68
C GLY A 44 -6.94 1.86 -6.19
N ILE A 45 -5.74 2.28 -5.76
CA ILE A 45 -5.32 2.19 -4.36
C ILE A 45 -6.20 3.04 -3.43
N PRO A 46 -6.51 4.33 -3.73
CA PRO A 46 -7.44 5.11 -2.90
C PRO A 46 -8.85 4.52 -2.82
N LEU A 47 -9.38 3.99 -3.94
CA LEU A 47 -10.68 3.31 -3.93
C LEU A 47 -10.68 2.07 -3.04
N TYR A 48 -9.61 1.27 -3.10
CA TYR A 48 -9.43 0.12 -2.23
C TYR A 48 -9.35 0.52 -0.75
N ASN A 49 -8.61 1.57 -0.43
CA ASN A 49 -8.53 2.09 0.94
C ASN A 49 -9.89 2.60 1.45
N THR A 50 -10.70 3.21 0.57
CA THR A 50 -12.05 3.65 0.90
C THR A 50 -12.99 2.47 1.19
N HIS A 51 -12.91 1.41 0.38
CA HIS A 51 -13.60 0.16 0.64
C HIS A 51 -13.16 -0.45 1.99
N GLN A 52 -11.85 -0.52 2.25
CA GLN A 52 -11.33 -1.06 3.51
C GLN A 52 -11.88 -0.32 4.74
N LYS A 53 -11.90 1.02 4.69
CA LYS A 53 -12.48 1.83 5.78
C LYS A 53 -13.98 1.54 5.99
N ALA A 54 -14.74 1.37 4.91
CA ALA A 54 -16.16 1.02 5.02
C ALA A 54 -16.35 -0.39 5.62
N SER A 55 -15.50 -1.35 5.23
CA SER A 55 -15.50 -2.69 5.83
C SER A 55 -15.19 -2.66 7.32
N ASP A 56 -14.23 -1.83 7.74
CA ASP A 56 -13.87 -1.67 9.16
C ASP A 56 -15.05 -1.11 9.97
N VAL A 57 -15.80 -0.14 9.40
CA VAL A 57 -17.03 0.39 10.02
C VAL A 57 -18.09 -0.70 10.15
N MET A 58 -18.30 -1.51 9.11
CA MET A 58 -19.25 -2.63 9.14
C MET A 58 -18.87 -3.66 10.20
N ILE A 59 -17.61 -4.06 10.27
CA ILE A 59 -17.10 -5.01 11.29
C ILE A 59 -17.29 -4.44 12.69
N GLY A 60 -16.99 -3.16 12.90
CA GLY A 60 -17.23 -2.46 14.16
C GLY A 60 -18.70 -2.52 14.56
N ARG A 61 -19.61 -2.31 13.62
CA ARG A 61 -21.05 -2.36 13.84
C ARG A 61 -21.55 -3.75 14.20
N VAL A 62 -21.09 -4.78 13.50
CA VAL A 62 -21.41 -6.17 13.85
C VAL A 62 -20.97 -6.50 15.27
N ARG A 63 -19.77 -6.09 15.65
CA ARG A 63 -19.25 -6.29 17.02
C ARG A 63 -20.12 -5.59 18.07
N GLU A 64 -20.53 -4.34 17.81
CA GLU A 64 -21.40 -3.57 18.69
C GLU A 64 -22.77 -4.25 18.85
N SER A 65 -23.39 -4.69 17.74
CA SER A 65 -24.68 -5.38 17.75
C SER A 65 -24.61 -6.72 18.51
N ILE A 66 -23.52 -7.48 18.35
CA ILE A 66 -23.31 -8.75 19.11
C ILE A 66 -23.17 -8.45 20.60
N THR A 67 -22.38 -7.46 20.97
CA THR A 67 -22.16 -7.10 22.38
C THR A 67 -23.45 -6.56 23.01
N GLY A 68 -24.22 -5.74 22.25
CA GLY A 68 -25.49 -5.14 22.69
C GLY A 68 -26.73 -5.98 22.50
N ILE A 69 -26.63 -7.25 22.08
CA ILE A 69 -27.77 -8.08 21.66
C ILE A 69 -28.87 -8.21 22.72
N ARG A 70 -28.50 -8.23 24.00
CA ARG A 70 -29.46 -8.29 25.10
C ARG A 70 -30.33 -7.03 25.20
N VAL A 71 -29.71 -5.86 25.01
CA VAL A 71 -30.40 -4.56 24.99
C VAL A 71 -31.31 -4.44 23.80
N ILE A 72 -30.83 -4.83 22.59
CA ILE A 72 -31.59 -4.81 21.36
C ILE A 72 -32.84 -5.67 21.48
N LYS A 73 -32.73 -6.88 22.07
CA LYS A 73 -33.86 -7.78 22.32
C LYS A 73 -34.81 -7.23 23.39
N ALA A 74 -34.29 -6.69 24.48
CA ALA A 74 -35.08 -6.13 25.53
C ALA A 74 -35.97 -4.93 25.08
N LEU A 75 -35.44 -4.13 24.17
CA LEU A 75 -36.12 -2.99 23.57
C LEU A 75 -36.91 -3.33 22.29
N SER A 76 -36.95 -4.60 21.88
CA SER A 76 -37.58 -5.06 20.61
C SER A 76 -37.15 -4.25 19.38
N LYS A 77 -35.89 -3.79 19.32
CA LYS A 77 -35.34 -2.95 18.25
C LYS A 77 -34.59 -3.75 17.17
N GLY A 78 -34.94 -5.02 16.97
CA GLY A 78 -34.30 -5.88 15.97
C GLY A 78 -34.43 -5.35 14.54
N ASP A 79 -35.61 -4.86 14.15
CA ASP A 79 -35.83 -4.35 12.79
C ASP A 79 -35.05 -3.06 12.52
N TYR A 80 -34.96 -2.18 13.52
CA TYR A 80 -34.13 -0.98 13.45
C TYR A 80 -32.63 -1.30 13.23
N GLU A 81 -32.12 -2.29 13.96
CA GLU A 81 -30.70 -2.71 13.79
C GLU A 81 -30.47 -3.40 12.44
N ARG A 82 -31.46 -4.13 11.92
CA ARG A 82 -31.40 -4.73 10.59
C ARG A 82 -31.32 -3.66 9.50
N GLU A 83 -32.21 -2.67 9.52
CA GLU A 83 -32.23 -1.57 8.56
C GLU A 83 -30.90 -0.78 8.60
N ARG A 84 -30.41 -0.51 9.81
CA ARG A 84 -29.14 0.18 10.00
C ARG A 84 -27.95 -0.60 9.47
N PHE A 85 -27.92 -1.92 9.69
CA PHE A 85 -26.90 -2.80 9.14
C PHE A 85 -26.98 -2.86 7.59
N GLU A 86 -28.19 -2.95 7.04
CA GLU A 86 -28.40 -2.98 5.59
C GLU A 86 -27.87 -1.73 4.91
N ASN A 87 -28.10 -0.55 5.47
CA ASN A 87 -27.57 0.71 4.96
C ASN A 87 -26.02 0.73 4.95
N ILE A 88 -25.39 0.24 6.01
CA ILE A 88 -23.92 0.13 6.09
C ILE A 88 -23.40 -0.90 5.08
N ASN A 89 -24.10 -2.04 4.94
CA ASN A 89 -23.72 -3.08 4.00
C ASN A 89 -23.82 -2.59 2.55
N LEU A 90 -24.84 -1.84 2.19
CA LEU A 90 -25.00 -1.23 0.86
C LEU A 90 -23.85 -0.26 0.56
N ASP A 91 -23.42 0.55 1.53
CA ASP A 91 -22.26 1.44 1.37
C ASP A 91 -20.97 0.65 1.12
N VAL A 92 -20.74 -0.46 1.85
CA VAL A 92 -19.60 -1.36 1.62
C VAL A 92 -19.65 -1.96 0.22
N VAL A 93 -20.79 -2.50 -0.19
CA VAL A 93 -20.99 -3.12 -1.51
C VAL A 93 -20.74 -2.13 -2.64
N GLU A 94 -21.20 -0.89 -2.51
CA GLU A 94 -20.97 0.14 -3.52
C GLU A 94 -19.47 0.48 -3.66
N LYS A 95 -18.77 0.64 -2.54
CA LYS A 95 -17.34 0.92 -2.51
C LYS A 95 -16.51 -0.26 -3.00
N GLU A 96 -16.90 -1.49 -2.61
CA GLU A 96 -16.29 -2.72 -3.10
C GLU A 96 -16.43 -2.86 -4.61
N LYS A 97 -17.64 -2.63 -5.14
CA LYS A 97 -17.89 -2.68 -6.57
C LYS A 97 -17.01 -1.68 -7.34
N LYS A 98 -16.90 -0.44 -6.88
CA LYS A 98 -16.04 0.58 -7.51
C LYS A 98 -14.56 0.19 -7.47
N ALA A 99 -14.07 -0.26 -6.33
CA ALA A 99 -12.70 -0.73 -6.16
C ALA A 99 -12.45 -2.00 -6.98
N GLY A 100 -13.35 -2.98 -6.89
CA GLY A 100 -13.26 -4.28 -7.55
C GLY A 100 -13.22 -4.16 -9.07
N ILE A 101 -14.11 -3.37 -9.69
CA ILE A 101 -14.10 -3.14 -11.14
C ILE A 101 -12.77 -2.52 -11.58
N THR A 102 -12.28 -1.51 -10.86
CA THR A 102 -11.03 -0.85 -11.21
C THR A 102 -9.83 -1.81 -11.11
N MET A 103 -9.80 -2.65 -10.08
CA MET A 103 -8.74 -3.65 -9.90
C MET A 103 -8.87 -4.82 -10.88
N ALA A 104 -10.09 -5.30 -11.14
CA ALA A 104 -10.34 -6.41 -12.05
C ALA A 104 -9.96 -6.09 -13.50
N LEU A 105 -10.18 -4.86 -13.96
CA LEU A 105 -9.80 -4.43 -15.30
C LEU A 105 -8.28 -4.31 -15.50
N THR A 106 -7.52 -4.18 -14.43
CA THR A 106 -6.06 -4.00 -14.51
C THR A 106 -5.38 -5.18 -15.21
N ASN A 107 -5.68 -6.41 -14.78
CA ASN A 107 -5.05 -7.61 -15.33
C ASN A 107 -5.37 -7.84 -16.82
N PRO A 108 -6.63 -7.76 -17.29
CA PRO A 108 -6.95 -7.87 -18.70
C PRO A 108 -6.25 -6.80 -19.57
N VAL A 109 -6.23 -5.54 -19.11
CA VAL A 109 -5.58 -4.45 -19.85
C VAL A 109 -4.06 -4.67 -19.94
N MET A 110 -3.43 -5.05 -18.82
CA MET A 110 -1.99 -5.38 -18.82
C MET A 110 -1.67 -6.55 -19.73
N ASN A 111 -2.45 -7.64 -19.67
CA ASN A 111 -2.27 -8.79 -20.55
C ASN A 111 -2.50 -8.46 -22.02
N PHE A 112 -3.47 -7.60 -22.33
CA PHE A 112 -3.72 -7.12 -23.67
C PHE A 112 -2.50 -6.37 -24.23
N LEU A 113 -1.97 -5.40 -23.48
CA LEU A 113 -0.77 -4.66 -23.88
C LEU A 113 0.45 -5.58 -24.05
N LEU A 114 0.59 -6.57 -23.19
CA LEU A 114 1.59 -7.63 -23.29
C LEU A 114 1.50 -8.38 -24.61
N ASN A 115 0.32 -8.91 -24.90
CA ASN A 115 0.12 -9.73 -26.10
C ASN A 115 0.30 -8.89 -27.36
N VAL A 116 -0.13 -7.63 -27.37
CA VAL A 116 0.15 -6.70 -28.48
C VAL A 116 1.65 -6.52 -28.67
N GLY A 117 2.40 -6.32 -27.59
CA GLY A 117 3.87 -6.23 -27.65
C GLY A 117 4.52 -7.51 -28.20
N TRP A 118 4.06 -8.68 -27.77
CA TRP A 118 4.55 -9.97 -28.28
C TRP A 118 4.27 -10.14 -29.77
N VAL A 119 3.05 -9.86 -30.21
CA VAL A 119 2.66 -9.94 -31.64
C VAL A 119 3.54 -9.01 -32.50
N MET A 120 3.77 -7.78 -32.04
CA MET A 120 4.63 -6.82 -32.71
C MET A 120 6.07 -7.33 -32.82
N ILE A 121 6.65 -7.87 -31.74
CA ILE A 121 8.00 -8.43 -31.73
C ILE A 121 8.10 -9.62 -32.67
N ILE A 122 7.11 -10.52 -32.67
CA ILE A 122 7.09 -11.68 -33.56
C ILE A 122 6.96 -11.24 -35.03
N PHE A 123 6.03 -10.34 -35.32
CA PHE A 123 5.76 -9.88 -36.68
C PHE A 123 6.97 -9.17 -37.28
N VAL A 124 7.50 -8.14 -36.61
CA VAL A 124 8.69 -7.41 -37.09
C VAL A 124 9.92 -8.29 -37.06
N GLY A 125 10.06 -9.15 -36.03
CA GLY A 125 11.16 -10.12 -35.98
C GLY A 125 11.14 -11.11 -37.13
N ALA A 126 9.98 -11.64 -37.52
CA ALA A 126 9.84 -12.53 -38.66
C ALA A 126 10.24 -11.84 -39.99
N VAL A 127 9.79 -10.60 -40.21
CA VAL A 127 10.18 -9.79 -41.38
C VAL A 127 11.70 -9.61 -41.43
N ARG A 128 12.33 -9.31 -40.27
CA ARG A 128 13.78 -9.10 -40.20
C ARG A 128 14.59 -10.40 -40.37
N VAL A 129 14.05 -11.53 -39.89
CA VAL A 129 14.67 -12.85 -40.14
C VAL A 129 14.64 -13.19 -41.63
N ASN A 130 13.51 -12.99 -42.30
CA ASN A 130 13.39 -13.20 -43.75
C ASN A 130 14.33 -12.29 -44.59
N ALA A 131 14.60 -11.08 -44.07
CA ALA A 131 15.56 -10.15 -44.67
C ALA A 131 17.03 -10.47 -44.32
N GLY A 132 17.31 -11.51 -43.53
CA GLY A 132 18.66 -11.89 -43.10
C GLY A 132 19.30 -10.93 -42.08
N LEU A 133 18.52 -10.01 -41.49
CA LEU A 133 19.01 -8.96 -40.60
C LEU A 133 19.07 -9.40 -39.13
N THR A 134 18.37 -10.49 -38.77
CA THR A 134 18.37 -11.03 -37.41
C THR A 134 18.21 -12.55 -37.43
N ALA A 135 18.47 -13.21 -36.28
CA ALA A 135 18.35 -14.67 -36.17
C ALA A 135 17.07 -15.05 -35.40
N PRO A 136 16.40 -16.19 -35.70
CA PRO A 136 15.18 -16.64 -35.00
C PRO A 136 15.37 -16.74 -33.48
N GLY A 137 16.56 -17.17 -33.03
CA GLY A 137 16.88 -17.25 -31.61
C GLY A 137 16.82 -15.91 -30.86
N LYS A 138 17.08 -14.78 -31.57
CA LYS A 138 16.97 -13.45 -30.99
C LYS A 138 15.50 -13.11 -30.66
N ILE A 139 14.53 -13.52 -31.49
CA ILE A 139 13.11 -13.30 -31.24
C ILE A 139 12.71 -13.98 -29.91
N ILE A 140 13.13 -15.23 -29.70
CA ILE A 140 12.86 -15.97 -28.49
C ILE A 140 13.47 -15.27 -27.27
N ALA A 141 14.70 -14.80 -27.39
CA ALA A 141 15.37 -14.01 -26.36
C ALA A 141 14.56 -12.74 -26.02
N PHE A 142 14.09 -12.00 -27.04
CA PHE A 142 13.26 -10.81 -26.83
C PHE A 142 11.96 -11.09 -26.10
N LEU A 143 11.22 -12.16 -26.42
CA LEU A 143 10.01 -12.56 -25.70
C LEU A 143 10.29 -12.86 -24.23
N THR A 144 11.43 -13.50 -23.96
CA THR A 144 11.87 -13.78 -22.59
C THR A 144 12.21 -12.49 -21.83
N TYR A 145 13.02 -11.61 -22.42
CA TYR A 145 13.37 -10.32 -21.80
C TYR A 145 12.16 -9.43 -21.62
N PHE A 146 11.22 -9.42 -22.55
CA PHE A 146 9.97 -8.68 -22.44
C PHE A 146 9.20 -9.09 -21.18
N THR A 147 9.07 -10.40 -20.94
CA THR A 147 8.41 -10.93 -19.73
C THR A 147 9.16 -10.55 -18.45
N ILE A 148 10.50 -10.61 -18.47
CA ILE A 148 11.36 -10.23 -17.33
C ILE A 148 11.19 -8.73 -17.02
N ILE A 149 11.26 -7.87 -18.01
CA ILE A 149 11.13 -6.41 -17.88
C ILE A 149 9.75 -6.04 -17.29
N LEU A 150 8.69 -6.69 -17.77
CA LEU A 150 7.33 -6.49 -17.23
C LEU A 150 7.20 -6.88 -15.77
N ASN A 151 7.67 -8.06 -15.42
CA ASN A 151 7.64 -8.50 -14.01
C ASN A 151 8.48 -7.58 -13.12
N ALA A 152 9.59 -7.07 -13.63
CA ALA A 152 10.39 -6.07 -12.95
C ALA A 152 9.61 -4.76 -12.75
N MET A 153 8.90 -4.28 -13.78
CA MET A 153 8.08 -3.07 -13.70
C MET A 153 6.94 -3.19 -12.70
N LEU A 154 6.22 -4.31 -12.69
CA LEU A 154 5.18 -4.59 -11.68
C LEU A 154 5.75 -4.67 -10.27
N SER A 155 6.96 -5.18 -10.12
CA SER A 155 7.66 -5.25 -8.83
C SER A 155 8.08 -3.89 -8.32
N ILE A 156 8.50 -2.97 -9.20
CA ILE A 156 8.82 -1.58 -8.84
C ILE A 156 7.59 -0.88 -8.28
N THR A 157 6.41 -1.07 -8.87
CA THR A 157 5.15 -0.50 -8.36
C THR A 157 4.87 -0.93 -6.92
N ARG A 158 5.06 -2.23 -6.65
CA ARG A 158 4.91 -2.76 -5.27
C ARG A 158 5.92 -2.17 -4.30
N LEU A 159 7.16 -1.91 -4.76
CA LEU A 159 8.18 -1.24 -3.95
C LEU A 159 7.77 0.18 -3.58
N PHE A 160 7.22 0.96 -4.50
CA PHE A 160 6.72 2.31 -4.20
C PHE A 160 5.68 2.31 -3.08
N VAL A 161 4.71 1.40 -3.14
CA VAL A 161 3.70 1.25 -2.09
C VAL A 161 4.34 0.89 -0.75
N MET A 162 5.31 -0.02 -0.76
CA MET A 162 6.02 -0.44 0.44
C MET A 162 6.86 0.70 1.05
N PHE A 163 7.56 1.48 0.23
CA PHE A 163 8.32 2.64 0.70
C PHE A 163 7.42 3.73 1.27
N SER A 164 6.27 4.03 0.64
CA SER A 164 5.31 4.99 1.18
C SER A 164 4.80 4.58 2.57
N ARG A 165 4.49 3.29 2.75
CA ARG A 165 4.06 2.77 4.06
C ARG A 165 5.19 2.81 5.10
N ALA A 166 6.41 2.49 4.69
CA ALA A 166 7.58 2.55 5.56
C ALA A 166 7.86 3.99 6.01
N GLY A 167 7.74 4.99 5.11
CA GLY A 167 7.87 6.41 5.44
C GLY A 167 6.88 6.85 6.52
N SER A 168 5.58 6.58 6.33
CA SER A 168 4.56 6.92 7.33
C SER A 168 4.73 6.19 8.67
N SER A 169 5.34 5.00 8.64
CA SER A 169 5.67 4.28 9.89
C SER A 169 6.89 4.89 10.58
N ALA A 170 7.89 5.33 9.80
CA ALA A 170 9.08 6.00 10.32
C ALA A 170 8.72 7.32 10.99
N GLU A 171 7.85 8.15 10.36
CA GLU A 171 7.37 9.40 10.94
C GLU A 171 6.70 9.18 12.31
N ARG A 172 5.85 8.15 12.44
CA ARG A 172 5.21 7.84 13.73
C ARG A 172 6.20 7.34 14.78
N ILE A 173 7.22 6.60 14.38
CA ILE A 173 8.29 6.18 15.29
C ILE A 173 9.11 7.39 15.73
N GLU A 174 9.44 8.28 14.81
CA GLU A 174 10.16 9.52 15.08
C GLU A 174 9.38 10.42 16.06
N GLU A 175 8.07 10.59 15.87
CA GLU A 175 7.20 11.33 16.77
C GLU A 175 7.27 10.78 18.21
N ILE A 176 7.23 9.45 18.37
CA ILE A 176 7.34 8.81 19.69
C ILE A 176 8.74 9.00 20.29
N LEU A 177 9.79 8.87 19.47
CA LEU A 177 11.19 9.03 19.93
C LEU A 177 11.50 10.48 20.31
N GLN A 178 10.86 11.46 19.64
CA GLN A 178 11.01 12.88 19.92
C GLN A 178 10.10 13.36 21.06
N ALA A 179 9.10 12.56 21.44
CA ALA A 179 8.23 12.89 22.56
C ALA A 179 9.09 13.02 23.84
N ARG A 180 9.23 14.24 24.30
CA ARG A 180 9.89 14.52 25.58
C ARG A 180 8.94 14.17 26.69
N SER A 181 9.45 13.46 27.71
CA SER A 181 8.72 13.29 28.95
C SER A 181 8.51 14.68 29.61
N ASP A 182 7.26 15.07 29.84
CA ASP A 182 6.94 16.27 30.60
C ASP A 182 7.42 16.18 32.05
N ILE A 183 7.65 14.97 32.51
CA ILE A 183 8.19 14.71 33.84
C ILE A 183 9.72 14.81 33.74
N LYS A 184 10.26 15.98 34.06
CA LYS A 184 11.69 16.12 34.31
C LYS A 184 11.99 15.49 35.65
N ASN A 185 12.73 14.38 35.66
CA ASN A 185 13.42 13.98 36.87
C ASN A 185 14.33 15.15 37.26
N GLN A 186 14.01 15.85 38.32
CA GLN A 186 15.02 16.67 39.00
C GLN A 186 16.14 15.70 39.37
N ASP A 187 17.35 16.03 38.92
CA ASP A 187 18.52 15.20 39.14
C ASP A 187 18.54 14.70 40.59
N ALA A 188 18.48 13.38 40.72
CA ALA A 188 18.59 12.67 41.98
C ALA A 188 20.02 12.76 42.53
N ASN A 189 20.65 13.94 42.41
CA ASN A 189 22.00 14.21 42.87
C ASN A 189 22.04 14.84 44.25
N ASP A 190 20.90 14.88 44.95
CA ASP A 190 20.91 15.15 46.37
C ASP A 190 21.18 13.82 47.10
N ASN A 191 22.46 13.52 47.31
CA ASN A 191 22.92 12.61 48.37
C ASN A 191 22.60 13.19 49.75
N LYS A 192 21.29 13.48 49.97
CA LYS A 192 20.81 13.72 51.30
C LYS A 192 20.79 12.38 51.99
N SER A 193 21.70 12.20 52.95
CA SER A 193 21.60 11.12 53.92
C SER A 193 20.18 11.00 54.38
N CYS A 194 19.50 9.87 54.11
CA CYS A 194 18.19 9.59 54.65
C CYS A 194 18.31 9.61 56.18
N ASP A 195 17.69 10.60 56.79
CA ASP A 195 17.54 10.62 58.21
C ASP A 195 16.45 9.59 58.54
N GLU A 196 16.81 8.48 59.18
CA GLU A 196 15.93 7.36 59.49
C GLU A 196 14.78 7.78 60.44
N SER A 197 14.82 8.99 60.99
CA SER A 197 13.76 9.55 61.86
C SER A 197 12.58 10.19 61.10
N LEU A 198 12.73 10.42 59.74
CA LEU A 198 11.72 11.06 58.91
C LEU A 198 10.89 10.00 58.15
N PRO A 199 9.58 10.26 57.98
CA PRO A 199 8.77 9.38 57.14
C PRO A 199 9.29 9.35 55.72
N TYR A 200 9.27 8.15 55.07
CA TYR A 200 9.83 7.91 53.73
C TYR A 200 9.14 8.74 52.64
N ILE A 201 7.88 9.06 52.80
CA ILE A 201 7.09 9.92 51.93
C ILE A 201 6.28 10.87 52.77
N VAL A 202 6.40 12.18 52.52
CA VAL A 202 5.62 13.23 53.15
C VAL A 202 4.88 14.03 52.08
N PHE A 203 3.58 14.15 52.19
CA PHE A 203 2.76 15.10 51.43
C PHE A 203 2.53 16.33 52.29
N ASP A 204 3.25 17.41 51.97
CA ASP A 204 3.09 18.68 52.68
C ASP A 204 2.44 19.68 51.71
N ASN A 205 1.20 20.04 52.02
CA ASN A 205 0.39 21.04 51.32
C ASN A 205 0.36 20.83 49.78
N VAL A 206 0.19 19.58 49.35
CA VAL A 206 0.15 19.20 47.93
C VAL A 206 -1.26 19.44 47.38
N SER A 207 -1.38 20.35 46.42
CA SER A 207 -2.59 20.55 45.62
C SER A 207 -2.34 20.07 44.18
N PHE A 208 -3.31 19.38 43.60
CA PHE A 208 -3.26 18.90 42.23
C PHE A 208 -4.50 19.29 41.45
N SER A 209 -4.34 19.77 40.25
CA SER A 209 -5.45 20.08 39.34
C SER A 209 -5.08 19.72 37.91
N TYR A 210 -5.98 19.05 37.17
CA TYR A 210 -5.79 18.75 35.73
C TYR A 210 -5.90 19.99 34.84
N ASN A 211 -6.67 21.00 35.21
CA ASN A 211 -7.00 22.15 34.38
C ASN A 211 -6.55 23.51 34.97
N GLY A 212 -5.71 23.51 36.01
CA GLY A 212 -5.25 24.74 36.63
C GLY A 212 -6.33 25.46 37.52
N ASN A 213 -7.54 24.99 37.56
CA ASN A 213 -8.56 25.45 38.51
C ASN A 213 -8.45 24.63 39.78
N VAL A 214 -8.08 25.28 40.86
CA VAL A 214 -8.16 24.72 42.23
C VAL A 214 -9.61 24.87 42.65
N ASP A 215 -10.37 23.77 42.71
CA ASP A 215 -11.66 23.72 43.43
C ASP A 215 -11.44 23.56 44.93
#